data_ba9e04f9116e41537899486bf910a183
#
_entry.id   ba9e04f9116e41537899486bf910a183
#
_cell.length_a   1.000
_cell.length_b   1.000
_cell.length_c   1.000
_cell.angle_alpha   90.00
_cell.angle_beta   90.00
_cell.angle_gamma   90.00
#
_symmetry.space_group_name_H-M   'P 1'
#
loop_
_entity.id
_entity.type
_entity.pdbx_description
1 polymer ?
#
loop_
_entity_poly.entity_id
_entity_poly.type
_entity_poly.pdbx_seq_one_letter_code
_entity_poly.pdbx_strand_id
1 'polypeptide(L)'
;KYMFFDETFDGLDPVMRNLVKKLICNDVAELNSTVIVTSHSLRELEDICDHLALLHKGGMVLDSDVLELKTSQFKVQVAFRENFDKSRFEQFNITRYRQEGSVANMIINGDREETVALFKAMNPLVLDVLPLTLEEVFTYEMEALGYTFDVKGDKTHE
;
A
#
# COMPACT_ATOMS: atom_id res chain seq x y z
N LYS A 1 -14.29 -11.07 24.28
CA LYS A 1 -13.00 -10.98 24.98
C LYS A 1 -12.13 -10.02 24.22
N TYR A 2 -11.36 -9.15 24.92
CA TYR A 2 -10.40 -8.23 24.30
C TYR A 2 -8.99 -8.67 24.65
N MET A 3 -8.08 -8.63 23.67
CA MET A 3 -6.66 -8.90 23.84
C MET A 3 -5.88 -7.72 23.27
N PHE A 4 -4.82 -7.33 23.95
CA PHE A 4 -3.96 -6.22 23.56
C PHE A 4 -2.53 -6.74 23.47
N PHE A 5 -1.91 -6.54 22.33
CA PHE A 5 -0.54 -6.94 22.03
C PHE A 5 0.26 -5.70 21.63
N ASP A 6 1.26 -5.36 22.43
CA ASP A 6 2.10 -4.21 22.18
C ASP A 6 3.47 -4.67 21.68
N GLU A 7 3.80 -4.31 20.41
CA GLU A 7 5.04 -4.66 19.71
C GLU A 7 5.40 -6.17 19.82
N THR A 8 4.42 -7.04 19.84
CA THR A 8 4.57 -8.46 20.20
C THR A 8 5.39 -9.26 19.20
N PHE A 9 5.51 -8.78 17.96
CA PHE A 9 6.27 -9.46 16.92
C PHE A 9 7.76 -9.09 16.92
N ASP A 10 8.16 -8.09 17.71
CA ASP A 10 9.52 -7.61 17.75
C ASP A 10 10.48 -8.66 18.31
N GLY A 11 11.62 -8.80 17.64
CA GLY A 11 12.66 -9.74 18.03
C GLY A 11 12.31 -11.22 17.78
N LEU A 12 11.12 -11.54 17.27
CA LEU A 12 10.78 -12.90 16.89
C LEU A 12 11.39 -13.28 15.54
N ASP A 13 11.93 -14.49 15.45
CA ASP A 13 12.29 -15.06 14.16
C ASP A 13 11.04 -15.32 13.29
N PRO A 14 11.18 -15.51 11.96
CA PRO A 14 10.05 -15.69 11.06
C PRO A 14 9.15 -16.89 11.41
N VAL A 15 9.68 -17.95 11.98
CA VAL A 15 8.92 -19.15 12.34
C VAL A 15 8.04 -18.88 13.55
N MET A 16 8.63 -18.29 14.60
CA MET A 16 7.92 -17.92 15.81
C MET A 16 6.87 -16.83 15.55
N ARG A 17 7.20 -15.86 14.70
CA ARG A 17 6.24 -14.82 14.27
C ARG A 17 5.01 -15.42 13.60
N ASN A 18 5.20 -16.34 12.65
CA ASN A 18 4.10 -17.03 11.99
C ASN A 18 3.28 -17.90 12.96
N LEU A 19 3.91 -18.51 13.96
CA LEU A 19 3.21 -19.25 14.98
C LEU A 19 2.29 -18.33 15.81
N VAL A 20 2.82 -17.21 16.29
CA VAL A 20 2.04 -16.22 17.06
C VAL A 20 0.88 -15.67 16.24
N LYS A 21 1.11 -15.30 14.97
CA LYS A 21 0.02 -14.87 14.06
C LYS A 21 -1.10 -15.92 13.99
N LYS A 22 -0.75 -17.19 13.78
CA LYS A 22 -1.75 -18.29 13.73
C LYS A 22 -2.52 -18.45 15.04
N LEU A 23 -1.85 -18.35 16.18
CA LEU A 23 -2.51 -18.43 17.48
C LEU A 23 -3.52 -17.29 17.67
N ILE A 24 -3.13 -16.06 17.32
CA ILE A 24 -4.02 -14.89 17.37
C ILE A 24 -5.24 -15.10 16.46
N CYS A 25 -5.02 -15.50 15.20
CA CYS A 25 -6.13 -15.74 14.26
C CYS A 25 -7.07 -16.85 14.74
N ASN A 26 -6.54 -17.93 15.32
CA ASN A 26 -7.36 -19.00 15.88
C ASN A 26 -8.21 -18.51 17.07
N ASP A 27 -7.62 -17.76 17.99
CA ASP A 27 -8.35 -17.21 19.16
C ASP A 27 -9.46 -16.24 18.71
N VAL A 28 -9.22 -15.44 17.67
CA VAL A 28 -10.25 -14.58 17.07
C VAL A 28 -11.39 -15.42 16.50
N ALA A 29 -11.06 -16.46 15.71
CA ALA A 29 -12.06 -17.29 15.05
C ALA A 29 -12.87 -18.17 16.03
N GLU A 30 -12.20 -18.78 17.00
CA GLU A 30 -12.84 -19.75 17.91
C GLU A 30 -13.55 -19.06 19.08
N LEU A 31 -12.99 -17.98 19.61
CA LEU A 31 -13.48 -17.32 20.83
C LEU A 31 -14.26 -16.02 20.55
N ASN A 32 -14.43 -15.66 19.30
CA ASN A 32 -15.02 -14.37 18.87
C ASN A 32 -14.38 -13.19 19.64
N SER A 33 -13.06 -13.19 19.70
CA SER A 33 -12.26 -12.20 20.42
C SER A 33 -11.94 -11.01 19.53
N THR A 34 -11.85 -9.83 20.13
CA THR A 34 -11.31 -8.64 19.48
C THR A 34 -9.86 -8.51 19.89
N VAL A 35 -8.98 -8.37 18.92
CA VAL A 35 -7.54 -8.22 19.15
C VAL A 35 -7.08 -6.85 18.67
N ILE A 36 -6.34 -6.16 19.50
CA ILE A 36 -5.66 -4.91 19.16
C ILE A 36 -4.16 -5.17 19.24
N VAL A 37 -3.46 -4.93 18.11
CA VAL A 37 -2.02 -5.13 17.99
C VAL A 37 -1.39 -3.80 17.65
N THR A 38 -0.34 -3.40 18.38
CA THR A 38 0.53 -2.31 17.94
C THR A 38 1.78 -2.88 17.28
N SER A 39 2.23 -2.26 16.22
CA SER A 39 3.50 -2.56 15.55
C SER A 39 3.96 -1.35 14.73
N HIS A 40 5.26 -1.19 14.60
CA HIS A 40 5.86 -0.26 13.65
C HIS A 40 6.12 -0.90 12.27
N SER A 41 5.83 -2.20 12.12
CA SER A 41 5.98 -2.96 10.88
C SER A 41 4.62 -3.16 10.20
N LEU A 42 4.30 -2.35 9.21
CA LEU A 42 3.06 -2.46 8.44
C LEU A 42 2.91 -3.82 7.74
N ARG A 43 4.03 -4.41 7.31
CA ARG A 43 4.05 -5.74 6.70
C ARG A 43 3.54 -6.82 7.67
N GLU A 44 3.80 -6.69 8.96
CA GLU A 44 3.33 -7.64 9.95
C GLU A 44 1.83 -7.55 10.15
N LEU A 45 1.29 -6.33 10.14
CA LEU A 45 -0.13 -6.05 10.31
C LEU A 45 -0.94 -6.43 9.06
N GLU A 46 -0.36 -6.27 7.88
CA GLU A 46 -1.01 -6.53 6.59
C GLU A 46 -1.62 -7.93 6.46
N ASP A 47 -0.99 -8.91 7.13
CA ASP A 47 -1.38 -10.32 7.04
C ASP A 47 -2.44 -10.75 8.07
N ILE A 48 -2.64 -9.96 9.14
CA ILE A 48 -3.47 -10.39 10.28
C ILE A 48 -4.56 -9.41 10.67
N CYS A 49 -4.44 -8.14 10.26
CA CYS A 49 -5.41 -7.11 10.62
C CYS A 49 -6.45 -6.94 9.52
N ASP A 50 -7.71 -6.84 9.90
CA ASP A 50 -8.82 -6.45 9.05
C ASP A 50 -9.04 -4.92 9.06
N HIS A 51 -8.58 -4.24 10.12
CA HIS A 51 -8.71 -2.81 10.31
C HIS A 51 -7.41 -2.19 10.78
N LEU A 52 -7.07 -1.00 10.26
CA LEU A 52 -5.85 -0.27 10.57
C LEU A 52 -6.15 1.14 11.06
N ALA A 53 -5.56 1.50 12.19
CA ALA A 53 -5.56 2.87 12.70
C ALA A 53 -4.13 3.38 12.83
N LEU A 54 -3.86 4.57 12.29
CA LEU A 54 -2.56 5.23 12.38
C LEU A 54 -2.62 6.40 13.34
N LEU A 55 -1.78 6.34 14.37
CA LEU A 55 -1.61 7.41 15.33
C LEU A 55 -0.35 8.21 15.04
N HIS A 56 -0.48 9.53 14.96
CA HIS A 56 0.65 10.42 14.77
C HIS A 56 0.47 11.70 15.59
N LYS A 57 1.48 12.11 16.37
CA LYS A 57 1.48 13.32 17.21
C LYS A 57 0.22 13.45 18.08
N GLY A 58 -0.29 12.33 18.62
CA GLY A 58 -1.46 12.31 19.49
C GLY A 58 -2.81 12.39 18.77
N GLY A 59 -2.83 12.37 17.45
CA GLY A 59 -4.04 12.32 16.64
C GLY A 59 -4.13 11.05 15.80
N MET A 60 -5.34 10.63 15.48
CA MET A 60 -5.58 9.57 14.51
C MET A 60 -5.55 10.18 13.10
N VAL A 61 -4.64 9.72 12.26
CA VAL A 61 -4.42 10.23 10.89
C VAL A 61 -5.04 9.33 9.83
N LEU A 62 -5.18 8.04 10.16
CA LEU A 62 -5.80 7.05 9.29
C LEU A 62 -6.62 6.10 10.17
N ASP A 63 -7.82 5.76 9.71
CA ASP A 63 -8.72 4.79 10.33
C ASP A 63 -9.53 4.16 9.20
N SER A 64 -9.18 2.93 8.82
CA SER A 64 -9.75 2.29 7.63
C SER A 64 -9.62 0.77 7.66
N ASP A 65 -10.50 0.12 6.92
CA ASP A 65 -10.41 -1.30 6.59
C ASP A 65 -9.19 -1.58 5.69
N VAL A 66 -8.42 -2.61 6.03
CA VAL A 66 -7.20 -2.98 5.28
C VAL A 66 -7.52 -3.40 3.85
N LEU A 67 -8.65 -4.08 3.64
CA LEU A 67 -9.07 -4.49 2.31
C LEU A 67 -9.43 -3.27 1.45
N GLU A 68 -10.15 -2.30 2.02
CA GLU A 68 -10.49 -1.05 1.34
C GLU A 68 -9.24 -0.28 0.95
N LEU A 69 -8.27 -0.13 1.87
CA LEU A 69 -6.98 0.51 1.58
C LEU A 69 -6.23 -0.16 0.42
N LYS A 70 -6.27 -1.50 0.35
CA LYS A 70 -5.55 -2.27 -0.68
C LYS A 70 -6.28 -2.32 -2.03
N THR A 71 -7.58 -2.08 -2.06
CA THR A 71 -8.39 -2.20 -3.28
C THR A 71 -8.76 -0.87 -3.90
N SER A 72 -8.78 0.22 -3.13
CA SER A 72 -9.11 1.55 -3.62
C SER A 72 -8.11 2.11 -4.63
N GLN A 73 -6.85 1.70 -4.53
CA GLN A 73 -5.77 2.15 -5.39
C GLN A 73 -4.90 0.96 -5.84
N PHE A 74 -4.34 1.06 -7.02
CA PHE A 74 -3.43 0.05 -7.55
C PHE A 74 -2.37 0.66 -8.47
N LYS A 75 -1.25 -0.05 -8.60
CA LYS A 75 -0.17 0.34 -9.50
C LYS A 75 -0.42 -0.18 -10.90
N VAL A 76 -0.19 0.67 -11.88
CA VAL A 76 -0.13 0.30 -13.29
C VAL A 76 1.25 0.62 -13.82
N GLN A 77 1.93 -0.39 -14.36
CA GLN A 77 3.13 -0.22 -15.15
C GLN A 77 2.80 -0.51 -16.60
N VAL A 78 3.06 0.45 -17.47
CA VAL A 78 2.72 0.33 -18.89
C VAL A 78 3.87 0.83 -19.76
N ALA A 79 4.11 0.13 -20.88
CA ALA A 79 5.06 0.57 -21.89
C ALA A 79 4.43 0.51 -23.29
N PHE A 80 4.82 1.45 -24.15
CA PHE A 80 4.39 1.49 -25.55
C PHE A 80 5.60 1.53 -26.48
N ARG A 81 5.38 1.18 -27.74
CA ARG A 81 6.41 1.28 -28.79
C ARG A 81 6.71 2.72 -29.17
N GLU A 82 5.67 3.54 -29.14
CA GLU A 82 5.73 4.95 -29.51
C GLU A 82 6.04 5.80 -28.29
N ASN A 83 6.63 6.97 -28.53
CA ASN A 83 6.76 7.96 -27.48
C ASN A 83 5.39 8.46 -27.06
N PHE A 84 5.19 8.62 -25.79
CA PHE A 84 3.97 9.12 -25.19
C PHE A 84 4.29 10.03 -24.02
N ASP A 85 3.30 10.78 -23.59
CA ASP A 85 3.35 11.63 -22.41
C ASP A 85 2.13 11.37 -21.50
N LYS A 86 2.04 12.10 -20.39
CA LYS A 86 0.97 11.95 -19.41
C LYS A 86 -0.43 12.21 -19.99
N SER A 87 -0.54 13.03 -21.03
CA SER A 87 -1.84 13.39 -21.63
C SER A 87 -2.59 12.19 -22.20
N ARG A 88 -1.85 11.13 -22.59
CA ARG A 88 -2.44 9.87 -23.06
C ARG A 88 -3.33 9.19 -22.01
N PHE A 89 -3.19 9.55 -20.75
CA PHE A 89 -3.83 8.89 -19.63
C PHE A 89 -4.84 9.79 -18.88
N GLU A 90 -5.28 10.89 -19.46
CA GLU A 90 -6.20 11.87 -18.83
C GLU A 90 -7.55 11.27 -18.41
N GLN A 91 -7.96 10.18 -19.04
CA GLN A 91 -9.19 9.46 -18.69
C GLN A 91 -9.12 8.70 -17.36
N PHE A 92 -7.91 8.50 -16.80
CA PHE A 92 -7.71 7.78 -15.55
C PHE A 92 -7.54 8.73 -14.38
N ASN A 93 -8.08 8.37 -13.23
CA ASN A 93 -7.85 9.10 -11.98
C ASN A 93 -6.47 8.76 -11.41
N ILE A 94 -5.43 9.41 -11.94
CA ILE A 94 -4.04 9.17 -11.60
C ILE A 94 -3.66 10.03 -10.39
N THR A 95 -3.34 9.40 -9.27
CA THR A 95 -2.83 10.05 -8.07
C THR A 95 -1.32 10.29 -8.14
N ARG A 96 -0.58 9.39 -8.84
CA ARG A 96 0.86 9.51 -9.06
C ARG A 96 1.23 9.08 -10.46
N TYR A 97 2.20 9.77 -11.04
CA TYR A 97 2.74 9.47 -12.36
C TYR A 97 4.25 9.64 -12.36
N ARG A 98 4.95 8.63 -12.83
CA ARG A 98 6.39 8.66 -13.08
C ARG A 98 6.68 7.96 -14.39
N GLN A 99 7.41 8.59 -15.27
CA GLN A 99 7.84 8.03 -16.54
C GLN A 99 9.36 7.93 -16.61
N GLU A 100 9.84 6.78 -17.02
CA GLU A 100 11.25 6.51 -17.28
C GLU A 100 11.40 5.92 -18.68
N GLY A 101 11.79 6.74 -19.62
CA GLY A 101 11.86 6.36 -21.03
C GLY A 101 10.50 5.96 -21.59
N SER A 102 10.39 4.72 -22.08
CA SER A 102 9.17 4.14 -22.65
C SER A 102 8.26 3.47 -21.62
N VAL A 103 8.58 3.53 -20.33
CA VAL A 103 7.79 2.92 -19.25
C VAL A 103 7.17 3.99 -18.38
N ALA A 104 5.87 3.95 -18.19
CA ALA A 104 5.16 4.75 -17.21
C ALA A 104 4.70 3.89 -16.04
N ASN A 105 4.92 4.41 -14.83
CA ASN A 105 4.43 3.86 -13.58
C ASN A 105 3.39 4.83 -13.01
N MET A 106 2.22 4.33 -12.72
CA MET A 106 1.09 5.13 -12.24
C MET A 106 0.43 4.48 -11.04
N ILE A 107 -0.12 5.30 -10.16
CA ILE A 107 -1.08 4.88 -9.16
C ILE A 107 -2.43 5.43 -9.57
N ILE A 108 -3.39 4.55 -9.68
CA ILE A 108 -4.73 4.85 -10.16
C ILE A 108 -5.73 4.51 -9.07
N ASN A 109 -6.65 5.44 -8.84
CA ASN A 109 -7.81 5.26 -7.99
C ASN A 109 -9.03 4.98 -8.89
N GLY A 110 -9.70 3.85 -8.69
CA GLY A 110 -10.87 3.48 -9.48
C GLY A 110 -11.10 1.98 -9.58
N ASP A 111 -12.00 1.59 -10.47
CA ASP A 111 -12.25 0.19 -10.76
C ASP A 111 -11.08 -0.44 -11.52
N ARG A 112 -10.55 -1.52 -10.96
CA ARG A 112 -9.38 -2.21 -11.53
C ARG A 112 -9.70 -2.91 -12.84
N GLU A 113 -10.85 -3.55 -12.96
CA GLU A 113 -11.22 -4.33 -14.15
C GLU A 113 -11.48 -3.41 -15.34
N GLU A 114 -12.21 -2.32 -15.12
CA GLU A 114 -12.46 -1.29 -16.12
C GLU A 114 -11.14 -0.65 -16.57
N THR A 115 -10.28 -0.29 -15.64
CA THR A 115 -8.96 0.29 -15.94
C THR A 115 -8.10 -0.65 -16.79
N VAL A 116 -8.05 -1.93 -16.42
CA VAL A 116 -7.31 -2.94 -17.20
C VAL A 116 -7.87 -3.08 -18.61
N ALA A 117 -9.19 -3.07 -18.78
CA ALA A 117 -9.82 -3.15 -20.09
C ALA A 117 -9.45 -1.94 -20.97
N LEU A 118 -9.48 -0.73 -20.41
CA LEU A 118 -9.10 0.49 -21.10
C LEU A 118 -7.61 0.49 -21.51
N PHE A 119 -6.69 0.07 -20.62
CA PHE A 119 -5.29 -0.05 -20.97
C PHE A 119 -5.03 -1.09 -22.06
N LYS A 120 -5.70 -2.25 -22.01
CA LYS A 120 -5.59 -3.27 -23.07
C LYS A 120 -6.04 -2.74 -24.42
N ALA A 121 -7.08 -1.91 -24.47
CA ALA A 121 -7.56 -1.28 -25.70
C ALA A 121 -6.53 -0.31 -26.33
N MET A 122 -5.62 0.24 -25.50
CA MET A 122 -4.51 1.09 -25.97
C MET A 122 -3.35 0.30 -26.60
N ASN A 123 -3.42 -1.04 -26.60
CA ASN A 123 -2.43 -1.96 -27.17
C ASN A 123 -0.98 -1.75 -26.67
N PRO A 124 -0.75 -1.79 -25.36
CA PRO A 124 0.59 -1.61 -24.79
C PRO A 124 1.50 -2.80 -25.09
N LEU A 125 2.84 -2.57 -25.07
CA LEU A 125 3.84 -3.65 -25.12
C LEU A 125 3.90 -4.42 -23.82
N VAL A 126 3.77 -3.70 -22.71
CA VAL A 126 3.78 -4.23 -21.35
C VAL A 126 2.62 -3.59 -20.60
N LEU A 127 1.89 -4.38 -19.86
CA LEU A 127 0.86 -3.95 -18.93
C LEU A 127 0.90 -4.84 -17.70
N ASP A 128 1.39 -4.29 -16.59
CA ASP A 128 1.32 -4.93 -15.27
C ASP A 128 0.44 -4.11 -14.35
N VAL A 129 -0.46 -4.80 -13.64
CA VAL A 129 -1.36 -4.18 -12.67
C VAL A 129 -1.21 -4.89 -11.34
N LEU A 130 -0.61 -4.20 -10.39
CA LEU A 130 -0.18 -4.73 -9.10
C LEU A 130 -0.96 -4.07 -7.96
N PRO A 131 -1.31 -4.82 -6.90
CA PRO A 131 -1.85 -4.20 -5.70
C PRO A 131 -0.78 -3.31 -5.03
N LEU A 132 -1.23 -2.33 -4.26
CA LEU A 132 -0.37 -1.61 -3.35
C LEU A 132 -0.16 -2.43 -2.08
N THR A 133 1.05 -2.34 -1.52
CA THR A 133 1.32 -2.81 -0.16
C THR A 133 0.83 -1.77 0.85
N LEU A 134 0.56 -2.16 2.09
CA LEU A 134 0.22 -1.20 3.15
C LEU A 134 1.33 -0.16 3.36
N GLU A 135 2.61 -0.53 3.21
CA GLU A 135 3.74 0.41 3.30
C GLU A 135 3.67 1.50 2.24
N GLU A 136 3.26 1.14 1.02
CA GLU A 136 3.08 2.12 -0.07
C GLU A 136 1.87 3.02 0.17
N VAL A 137 0.74 2.44 0.57
CA VAL A 137 -0.46 3.21 0.93
C VAL A 137 -0.14 4.19 2.05
N PHE A 138 0.51 3.71 3.12
CA PHE A 138 0.94 4.55 4.24
C PHE A 138 1.82 5.71 3.78
N THR A 139 2.83 5.42 2.95
CA THR A 139 3.73 6.47 2.43
C THR A 139 2.95 7.53 1.67
N TYR A 140 1.98 7.13 0.86
CA TYR A 140 1.17 8.05 0.07
C TYR A 140 0.22 8.90 0.91
N GLU A 141 -0.42 8.30 1.91
CA GLU A 141 -1.26 9.02 2.87
C GLU A 141 -0.42 10.04 3.68
N MET A 142 0.76 9.65 4.14
CA MET A 142 1.63 10.55 4.88
C MET A 142 2.14 11.71 4.02
N GLU A 143 2.46 11.49 2.75
CA GLU A 143 2.83 12.55 1.81
C GLU A 143 1.66 13.49 1.51
N ALA A 144 0.44 12.96 1.38
CA ALA A 144 -0.77 13.78 1.20
C ALA A 144 -1.03 14.71 2.42
N LEU A 145 -0.62 14.28 3.62
CA LEU A 145 -0.66 15.08 4.85
C LEU A 145 0.51 16.08 4.97
N GLY A 146 1.37 16.16 3.95
CA GLY A 146 2.49 17.10 3.90
C GLY A 146 3.80 16.60 4.51
N TYR A 147 3.90 15.30 4.81
CA TYR A 147 5.15 14.67 5.20
C TYR A 147 5.96 14.32 3.94
N THR A 148 6.87 15.21 3.56
CA THR A 148 7.83 14.92 2.48
C THR A 148 9.04 14.21 3.07
N PHE A 149 9.27 12.98 2.66
CA PHE A 149 10.53 12.30 2.88
C PHE A 149 11.51 12.78 1.79
N ASP A 150 12.00 14.03 1.93
CA ASP A 150 13.10 14.51 1.11
C ASP A 150 14.35 13.70 1.45
N VAL A 151 14.62 12.69 0.66
CA VAL A 151 15.96 12.12 0.57
C VAL A 151 16.83 13.16 -0.14
N LYS A 152 17.20 14.22 0.56
CA LYS A 152 18.31 15.08 0.17
C LYS A 152 19.60 14.32 0.44
N GLY A 153 19.95 13.46 -0.47
CA GLY A 153 21.24 12.82 -0.56
C GLY A 153 21.77 13.00 -1.96
N ASP A 154 22.43 14.05 -2.23
CA ASP A 154 23.75 14.18 -2.78
C ASP A 154 23.95 15.61 -3.30
N LYS A 155 24.59 16.45 -2.52
CA LYS A 155 25.32 17.59 -3.06
C LYS A 155 26.79 17.28 -2.92
N THR A 156 27.35 16.79 -4.02
CA THR A 156 28.76 16.92 -4.37
C THR A 156 29.37 18.19 -3.84
N HIS A 157 30.44 18.00 -3.10
CA HIS A 157 31.41 19.03 -2.77
C HIS A 157 32.05 19.61 -4.05
N GLU A 158 32.00 20.89 -4.20
CA GLU A 158 33.11 21.73 -4.64
C GLU A 158 33.43 22.75 -3.55
#